data_1369881a1930371d619145564ce8a244
#
_entry.id   1369881a1930371d619145564ce8a244
#
_cell.length_a   1.000
_cell.length_b   1.000
_cell.length_c   1.000
_cell.angle_alpha   90.00
_cell.angle_beta   90.00
_cell.angle_gamma   90.00
#
_symmetry.space_group_name_H-M   'P 1'
#
loop_
_entity.id
_entity.type
_entity.pdbx_description
1 polymer ?
#
loop_
_entity_poly.entity_id
_entity_poly.type
_entity_poly.pdbx_seq_one_letter_code
_entity_poly.pdbx_strand_id
1 'polypeptide(L)'
;NSSENIRFVDSIKDGIDEAMEEHDNLVIMGQDIAEYGGVFKITEGLIHKYGKNKVFNTPLCESSILSASYGMSIGGFKTIVEMQFSDFISSGFTAIVNLIAKSNYRWAQNADIVVRMPCGGGVGAGPFHSQTNEVWFSKVPGLKIVYPSFPSDAKGLLHSSIDDPNPVLFFEHKNLYRTIRQDVKKGRYTLELGKGRIRQVGDSLTVVTYGMGVHWILDLLKDYNKSQIEVIDLNSLVPWDKELVFNSIKKTGKVLLLQEDSQFSGFMGEISSCIS
;
A
#
# COMPACT_ATOMS: atom_id res chain seq x y z
N ASN A 1 17.94 -19.96 1.98
CA ASN A 1 17.52 -18.61 1.52
C ASN A 1 17.32 -18.65 0.00
N SER A 2 16.23 -19.23 -0.48
CA SER A 2 15.86 -19.19 -1.89
C SER A 2 15.05 -17.92 -2.18
N SER A 3 15.34 -17.22 -3.26
CA SER A 3 14.52 -16.16 -3.84
C SER A 3 13.93 -16.62 -5.16
N GLU A 4 12.89 -15.95 -5.62
CA GLU A 4 12.23 -16.22 -6.89
C GLU A 4 11.94 -14.91 -7.60
N ASN A 5 12.17 -14.86 -8.92
CA ASN A 5 11.89 -13.68 -9.71
C ASN A 5 10.40 -13.62 -10.05
N ILE A 6 9.64 -12.83 -9.30
CA ILE A 6 8.19 -12.72 -9.41
C ILE A 6 7.72 -11.30 -9.71
N ARG A 7 6.50 -11.19 -10.25
CA ARG A 7 5.88 -9.89 -10.50
C ARG A 7 5.39 -9.26 -9.19
N PHE A 8 5.13 -7.97 -9.24
CA PHE A 8 4.54 -7.25 -8.11
C PHE A 8 3.22 -7.87 -7.64
N VAL A 9 2.33 -8.22 -8.56
CA VAL A 9 1.04 -8.87 -8.25
C VAL A 9 1.23 -10.23 -7.58
N ASP A 10 2.21 -11.01 -8.03
CA ASP A 10 2.51 -12.32 -7.47
C ASP A 10 3.04 -12.21 -6.04
N SER A 11 3.85 -11.17 -5.76
CA SER A 11 4.39 -10.94 -4.40
C SER A 11 3.30 -10.60 -3.38
N ILE A 12 2.25 -9.91 -3.79
CA ILE A 12 1.08 -9.64 -2.94
C ILE A 12 0.29 -10.92 -2.70
N LYS A 13 0.06 -11.72 -3.75
CA LYS A 13 -0.60 -13.02 -3.64
C LYS A 13 0.14 -13.95 -2.68
N ASP A 14 1.46 -14.06 -2.83
CA ASP A 14 2.30 -14.86 -1.93
C ASP A 14 2.23 -14.35 -0.48
N GLY A 15 2.26 -13.03 -0.30
CA GLY A 15 2.14 -12.42 1.01
C GLY A 15 0.80 -12.71 1.69
N ILE A 16 -0.31 -12.70 0.95
CA ILE A 16 -1.62 -13.07 1.45
C ILE A 16 -1.65 -14.57 1.81
N ASP A 17 -1.17 -15.41 0.92
CA ASP A 17 -1.16 -16.87 1.10
C ASP A 17 -0.35 -17.27 2.36
N GLU A 18 0.86 -16.74 2.49
CA GLU A 18 1.71 -16.97 3.67
C GLU A 18 1.07 -16.44 4.97
N ALA A 19 0.42 -15.29 4.92
CA ALA A 19 -0.27 -14.74 6.09
C ALA A 19 -1.49 -15.57 6.50
N MET A 20 -2.24 -16.12 5.53
CA MET A 20 -3.38 -17.01 5.81
C MET A 20 -2.96 -18.38 6.35
N GLU A 21 -1.75 -18.84 6.04
CA GLU A 21 -1.16 -20.03 6.67
C GLU A 21 -0.77 -19.79 8.12
N GLU A 22 -0.31 -18.59 8.45
CA GLU A 22 0.17 -18.25 9.80
C GLU A 22 -0.95 -17.84 10.74
N HIS A 23 -1.97 -17.13 10.25
CA HIS A 23 -3.06 -16.58 11.08
C HIS A 23 -4.37 -17.33 10.86
N ASP A 24 -4.73 -18.20 11.79
CA ASP A 24 -5.99 -18.96 11.72
C ASP A 24 -7.24 -18.08 11.73
N ASN A 25 -7.15 -16.87 12.31
CA ASN A 25 -8.22 -15.90 12.40
C ASN A 25 -8.20 -14.85 11.25
N LEU A 26 -7.34 -15.02 10.24
CA LEU A 26 -7.30 -14.12 9.09
C LEU A 26 -8.38 -14.48 8.08
N VAL A 27 -9.13 -13.48 7.67
CA VAL A 27 -10.13 -13.59 6.58
C VAL A 27 -9.90 -12.52 5.52
N ILE A 28 -10.24 -12.85 4.28
CA ILE A 28 -10.21 -11.90 3.17
C ILE A 28 -11.60 -11.78 2.57
N MET A 29 -12.03 -10.54 2.36
CA MET A 29 -13.35 -10.21 1.85
C MET A 29 -13.30 -9.06 0.83
N GLY A 30 -14.22 -9.08 -0.10
CA GLY A 30 -14.33 -8.08 -1.15
C GLY A 30 -15.25 -8.53 -2.28
N GLN A 31 -15.33 -7.72 -3.33
CA GLN A 31 -16.16 -8.02 -4.48
C GLN A 31 -15.41 -8.96 -5.44
N ASP A 32 -16.03 -10.07 -5.83
CA ASP A 32 -15.53 -11.06 -6.79
C ASP A 32 -14.15 -11.66 -6.44
N ILE A 33 -13.77 -11.65 -5.16
CA ILE A 33 -12.45 -12.12 -4.71
C ILE A 33 -12.38 -13.64 -4.52
N ALA A 34 -13.51 -14.31 -4.36
CA ALA A 34 -13.58 -15.75 -4.09
C ALA A 34 -13.38 -16.57 -5.37
N GLU A 35 -14.44 -17.02 -6.01
CA GLU A 35 -14.37 -17.94 -7.16
C GLU A 35 -13.71 -17.28 -8.38
N TYR A 36 -13.98 -15.99 -8.62
CA TYR A 36 -13.38 -15.25 -9.73
C TYR A 36 -11.90 -14.90 -9.48
N GLY A 37 -11.49 -14.79 -8.22
CA GLY A 37 -10.09 -14.50 -7.81
C GLY A 37 -9.69 -13.04 -7.91
N GLY A 38 -10.66 -12.12 -7.86
CA GLY A 38 -10.45 -10.68 -7.96
C GLY A 38 -10.18 -10.17 -9.38
N VAL A 39 -10.34 -8.86 -9.57
CA VAL A 39 -10.16 -8.20 -10.89
C VAL A 39 -8.71 -8.39 -11.41
N PHE A 40 -7.75 -8.39 -10.54
CA PHE A 40 -6.32 -8.53 -10.88
C PHE A 40 -5.76 -9.94 -10.64
N LYS A 41 -6.63 -10.91 -10.27
CA LYS A 41 -6.28 -12.32 -10.01
C LYS A 41 -5.33 -12.53 -8.82
N ILE A 42 -5.33 -11.63 -7.87
CA ILE A 42 -4.49 -11.71 -6.66
C ILE A 42 -5.01 -12.82 -5.73
N THR A 43 -6.31 -12.97 -5.61
CA THR A 43 -6.95 -13.96 -4.71
C THR A 43 -7.33 -15.27 -5.41
N GLU A 44 -6.95 -15.42 -6.68
CA GLU A 44 -7.29 -16.63 -7.45
C GLU A 44 -6.76 -17.91 -6.80
N GLY A 45 -7.66 -18.85 -6.54
CA GLY A 45 -7.34 -20.14 -5.93
C GLY A 45 -7.39 -20.15 -4.40
N LEU A 46 -7.37 -19.01 -3.71
CA LEU A 46 -7.37 -18.96 -2.25
C LEU A 46 -8.63 -19.59 -1.65
N ILE A 47 -9.80 -19.43 -2.26
CA ILE A 47 -11.04 -20.06 -1.77
C ILE A 47 -10.96 -21.59 -1.76
N HIS A 48 -10.26 -22.20 -2.72
CA HIS A 48 -10.08 -23.64 -2.77
C HIS A 48 -9.11 -24.14 -1.70
N LYS A 49 -8.14 -23.31 -1.32
CA LYS A 49 -7.15 -23.63 -0.27
C LYS A 49 -7.70 -23.42 1.13
N TYR A 50 -8.38 -22.31 1.37
CA TYR A 50 -8.77 -21.87 2.72
C TYR A 50 -10.27 -21.97 3.02
N GLY A 51 -11.08 -22.20 2.00
CA GLY A 51 -12.53 -22.36 2.13
C GLY A 51 -13.31 -21.03 2.19
N LYS A 52 -14.63 -21.16 1.97
CA LYS A 52 -15.57 -20.03 1.88
C LYS A 52 -15.76 -19.23 3.18
N ASN A 53 -15.33 -19.77 4.30
CA ASN A 53 -15.43 -19.07 5.59
C ASN A 53 -14.25 -18.10 5.81
N LYS A 54 -13.14 -18.28 5.07
CA LYS A 54 -11.98 -17.41 5.14
C LYS A 54 -11.81 -16.51 3.90
N VAL A 55 -12.35 -16.93 2.76
CA VAL A 55 -12.28 -16.18 1.49
C VAL A 55 -13.68 -16.10 0.91
N PHE A 56 -14.29 -14.92 0.93
CA PHE A 56 -15.69 -14.78 0.52
C PHE A 56 -16.00 -13.47 -0.19
N ASN A 57 -16.94 -13.58 -1.14
CA ASN A 57 -17.47 -12.43 -1.84
C ASN A 57 -18.41 -11.62 -0.95
N THR A 58 -18.43 -10.32 -1.17
CA THR A 58 -19.40 -9.41 -0.59
C THR A 58 -20.31 -8.84 -1.67
N PRO A 59 -21.52 -8.37 -1.33
CA PRO A 59 -22.26 -7.48 -2.20
C PRO A 59 -21.46 -6.20 -2.53
N LEU A 60 -21.83 -5.55 -3.64
CA LEU A 60 -21.23 -4.27 -4.05
C LEU A 60 -21.73 -3.14 -3.13
N CYS A 61 -21.04 -2.94 -2.01
CA CYS A 61 -21.33 -1.87 -1.06
C CYS A 61 -20.11 -1.64 -0.17
N GLU A 62 -19.20 -0.78 -0.57
CA GLU A 62 -17.90 -0.57 0.09
C GLU A 62 -18.04 -0.11 1.55
N SER A 63 -19.03 0.73 1.84
CA SER A 63 -19.32 1.15 3.21
C SER A 63 -19.70 -0.03 4.12
N SER A 64 -20.52 -0.96 3.62
CA SER A 64 -20.91 -2.16 4.36
C SER A 64 -19.76 -3.15 4.51
N ILE A 65 -18.93 -3.31 3.48
CA ILE A 65 -17.73 -4.16 3.53
C ILE A 65 -16.80 -3.70 4.64
N LEU A 66 -16.49 -2.40 4.70
CA LEU A 66 -15.64 -1.80 5.72
C LEU A 66 -16.24 -1.89 7.13
N SER A 67 -17.54 -1.66 7.24
CA SER A 67 -18.22 -1.75 8.55
C SER A 67 -18.29 -3.20 9.04
N ALA A 68 -18.50 -4.16 8.14
CA ALA A 68 -18.48 -5.58 8.47
C ALA A 68 -17.08 -6.04 8.90
N SER A 69 -16.02 -5.60 8.18
CA SER A 69 -14.64 -5.91 8.56
C SER A 69 -14.30 -5.37 9.96
N TYR A 70 -14.79 -4.19 10.29
CA TYR A 70 -14.64 -3.63 11.63
C TYR A 70 -15.34 -4.48 12.70
N GLY A 71 -16.59 -4.90 12.44
CA GLY A 71 -17.30 -5.83 13.34
C GLY A 71 -16.57 -7.15 13.53
N MET A 72 -16.00 -7.71 12.46
CA MET A 72 -15.18 -8.92 12.54
C MET A 72 -13.91 -8.70 13.36
N SER A 73 -13.24 -7.54 13.18
CA SER A 73 -12.07 -7.19 13.98
C SER A 73 -12.39 -7.10 15.48
N ILE A 74 -13.54 -6.52 15.86
CA ILE A 74 -14.02 -6.55 17.26
C ILE A 74 -14.24 -7.98 17.73
N GLY A 75 -14.70 -8.87 16.85
CA GLY A 75 -14.88 -10.31 17.10
C GLY A 75 -13.57 -11.11 17.17
N GLY A 76 -12.41 -10.46 17.04
CA GLY A 76 -11.10 -11.10 17.15
C GLY A 76 -10.53 -11.64 15.83
N PHE A 77 -11.11 -11.28 14.68
CA PHE A 77 -10.56 -11.61 13.38
C PHE A 77 -9.59 -10.53 12.90
N LYS A 78 -8.56 -10.96 12.17
CA LYS A 78 -7.81 -10.08 11.26
C LYS A 78 -8.51 -10.05 9.90
N THR A 79 -8.63 -8.88 9.30
CA THR A 79 -9.32 -8.78 8.01
C THR A 79 -8.47 -8.13 6.95
N ILE A 80 -8.44 -8.72 5.76
CA ILE A 80 -8.01 -8.06 4.53
C ILE A 80 -9.27 -7.74 3.73
N VAL A 81 -9.45 -6.47 3.45
CA VAL A 81 -10.53 -5.98 2.58
C VAL A 81 -9.93 -5.59 1.23
N GLU A 82 -10.41 -6.18 0.15
CA GLU A 82 -10.03 -5.74 -1.19
C GLU A 82 -11.10 -4.78 -1.75
N MET A 83 -10.70 -3.53 -2.01
CA MET A 83 -11.42 -2.65 -2.91
C MET A 83 -11.03 -3.00 -4.34
N GLN A 84 -11.96 -3.09 -5.28
CA GLN A 84 -11.63 -3.36 -6.68
C GLN A 84 -10.73 -2.27 -7.26
N PHE A 85 -11.02 -1.00 -6.89
CA PHE A 85 -10.21 0.18 -7.20
C PHE A 85 -10.26 1.16 -6.02
N SER A 86 -9.19 1.89 -5.80
CA SER A 86 -9.14 2.94 -4.77
C SER A 86 -10.18 4.04 -4.98
N ASP A 87 -10.59 4.24 -6.23
CA ASP A 87 -11.63 5.21 -6.63
C ASP A 87 -12.96 4.98 -5.87
N PHE A 88 -13.31 3.73 -5.61
CA PHE A 88 -14.58 3.35 -4.98
C PHE A 88 -14.59 3.51 -3.46
N ILE A 89 -13.43 3.76 -2.85
CA ILE A 89 -13.34 3.97 -1.42
C ILE A 89 -14.13 5.21 -0.95
N SER A 90 -14.44 6.12 -1.87
CA SER A 90 -15.24 7.30 -1.60
C SER A 90 -16.62 6.97 -1.02
N SER A 91 -17.24 5.85 -1.44
CA SER A 91 -18.51 5.38 -0.87
C SER A 91 -18.36 4.81 0.55
N GLY A 92 -17.17 4.38 0.94
CA GLY A 92 -16.81 3.90 2.27
C GLY A 92 -16.12 4.93 3.17
N PHE A 93 -15.99 6.18 2.72
CA PHE A 93 -15.20 7.22 3.39
C PHE A 93 -15.58 7.39 4.87
N THR A 94 -16.87 7.47 5.19
CA THR A 94 -17.35 7.61 6.57
C THR A 94 -16.94 6.42 7.44
N ALA A 95 -17.02 5.20 6.95
CA ALA A 95 -16.62 4.01 7.70
C ALA A 95 -15.12 4.06 8.07
N ILE A 96 -14.27 4.50 7.16
CA ILE A 96 -12.83 4.65 7.43
C ILE A 96 -12.57 5.79 8.41
N VAL A 97 -13.00 7.00 8.11
CA VAL A 97 -12.55 8.19 8.85
C VAL A 97 -13.25 8.38 10.19
N ASN A 98 -14.50 7.94 10.35
CA ASN A 98 -15.30 8.18 11.55
C ASN A 98 -15.46 6.94 12.44
N LEU A 99 -15.25 5.74 11.92
CA LEU A 99 -15.38 4.50 12.67
C LEU A 99 -14.02 3.82 12.85
N ILE A 100 -13.44 3.28 11.79
CA ILE A 100 -12.22 2.46 11.84
C ILE A 100 -11.02 3.26 12.39
N ALA A 101 -10.76 4.44 11.84
CA ALA A 101 -9.64 5.29 12.26
C ALA A 101 -9.73 5.75 13.73
N LYS A 102 -10.92 5.90 14.25
CA LYS A 102 -11.17 6.44 15.60
C LYS A 102 -11.32 5.37 16.67
N SER A 103 -11.35 4.11 16.31
CA SER A 103 -11.66 2.98 17.17
C SER A 103 -10.74 2.92 18.40
N ASN A 104 -9.45 2.94 18.19
CA ASN A 104 -8.48 2.89 19.29
C ASN A 104 -8.55 4.14 20.18
N TYR A 105 -8.57 5.33 19.58
CA TYR A 105 -8.63 6.57 20.33
C TYR A 105 -9.88 6.68 21.22
N ARG A 106 -11.04 6.28 20.70
CA ARG A 106 -12.32 6.46 21.41
C ARG A 106 -12.61 5.33 22.41
N TRP A 107 -12.27 4.10 22.06
CA TRP A 107 -12.71 2.90 22.81
C TRP A 107 -11.57 1.99 23.23
N ALA A 108 -10.30 2.34 22.97
CA ALA A 108 -9.15 1.46 23.12
C ALA A 108 -9.36 0.10 22.39
N GLN A 109 -10.18 0.11 21.34
CA GLN A 109 -10.51 -1.06 20.54
C GLN A 109 -9.62 -1.11 19.30
N ASN A 110 -8.89 -2.17 19.12
CA ASN A 110 -8.11 -2.41 17.91
C ASN A 110 -9.03 -2.54 16.67
N ALA A 111 -8.49 -2.22 15.52
CA ALA A 111 -9.12 -2.42 14.22
C ALA A 111 -8.11 -3.11 13.30
N ASP A 112 -7.95 -4.42 13.47
CA ASP A 112 -7.02 -5.29 12.72
C ASP A 112 -7.49 -5.43 11.26
N ILE A 113 -7.34 -4.37 10.48
CA ILE A 113 -7.89 -4.27 9.12
C ILE A 113 -6.81 -3.76 8.16
N VAL A 114 -6.56 -4.51 7.11
CA VAL A 114 -5.81 -4.04 5.94
C VAL A 114 -6.77 -3.80 4.80
N VAL A 115 -6.85 -2.56 4.31
CA VAL A 115 -7.65 -2.21 3.13
C VAL A 115 -6.73 -2.11 1.94
N ARG A 116 -6.76 -3.09 1.05
CA ARG A 116 -6.00 -3.11 -0.20
C ARG A 116 -6.74 -2.30 -1.26
N MET A 117 -6.01 -1.40 -1.91
CA MET A 117 -6.58 -0.42 -2.85
C MET A 117 -5.74 -0.31 -4.12
N PRO A 118 -6.11 -1.02 -5.20
CA PRO A 118 -5.52 -0.81 -6.52
C PRO A 118 -5.78 0.63 -7.00
N CYS A 119 -4.72 1.38 -7.29
CA CYS A 119 -4.77 2.82 -7.61
C CYS A 119 -3.94 3.20 -8.84
N GLY A 120 -3.90 4.47 -9.18
CA GLY A 120 -3.04 5.06 -10.21
C GLY A 120 -3.54 4.90 -11.64
N GLY A 121 -2.92 5.63 -12.54
CA GLY A 121 -3.21 5.66 -13.97
C GLY A 121 -2.45 4.61 -14.79
N GLY A 122 -2.39 4.84 -16.11
CA GLY A 122 -1.55 4.08 -17.04
C GLY A 122 -2.13 2.78 -17.58
N VAL A 123 -3.34 2.37 -17.15
CA VAL A 123 -3.98 1.12 -17.61
C VAL A 123 -5.14 1.33 -18.60
N GLY A 124 -5.43 2.58 -18.95
CA GLY A 124 -6.46 2.91 -19.93
C GLY A 124 -7.91 2.69 -19.46
N ALA A 125 -8.16 2.66 -18.15
CA ALA A 125 -9.47 2.35 -17.57
C ALA A 125 -10.38 3.59 -17.36
N GLY A 126 -9.95 4.77 -17.78
CA GLY A 126 -10.70 6.03 -17.68
C GLY A 126 -10.66 6.67 -16.28
N PRO A 127 -11.33 7.83 -16.10
CA PRO A 127 -11.15 8.68 -14.92
C PRO A 127 -11.70 8.07 -13.62
N PHE A 128 -12.66 7.15 -13.70
CA PHE A 128 -13.27 6.51 -12.52
C PHE A 128 -12.50 5.29 -12.02
N HIS A 129 -11.36 4.95 -12.64
CA HIS A 129 -10.54 3.78 -12.32
C HIS A 129 -9.04 4.12 -12.32
N SER A 130 -8.68 5.40 -12.24
CA SER A 130 -7.29 5.84 -12.44
C SER A 130 -6.85 6.89 -11.43
N GLN A 131 -7.59 7.09 -10.35
CA GLN A 131 -7.28 8.10 -9.35
C GLN A 131 -6.14 7.64 -8.42
N THR A 132 -5.43 8.65 -7.90
CA THR A 132 -4.51 8.55 -6.78
C THR A 132 -5.14 9.36 -5.64
N ASN A 133 -5.62 8.71 -4.61
CA ASN A 133 -6.46 9.33 -3.59
C ASN A 133 -5.99 9.05 -2.15
N GLU A 134 -4.74 8.65 -1.98
CA GLU A 134 -4.11 8.40 -0.69
C GLU A 134 -4.11 9.65 0.22
N VAL A 135 -4.02 10.83 -0.39
CA VAL A 135 -4.01 12.10 0.34
C VAL A 135 -5.33 12.37 1.08
N TRP A 136 -6.45 11.82 0.62
CA TRP A 136 -7.74 11.97 1.31
C TRP A 136 -7.69 11.45 2.76
N PHE A 137 -6.85 10.46 3.01
CA PHE A 137 -6.73 9.78 4.30
C PHE A 137 -5.48 10.20 5.08
N SER A 138 -4.53 10.87 4.45
CA SER A 138 -3.23 11.20 5.07
C SER A 138 -3.37 12.13 6.29
N LYS A 139 -4.41 12.93 6.36
CA LYS A 139 -4.71 13.82 7.48
C LYS A 139 -5.61 13.19 8.56
N VAL A 140 -5.97 11.91 8.43
CA VAL A 140 -6.90 11.24 9.36
C VAL A 140 -6.10 10.51 10.44
N PRO A 141 -6.06 11.03 11.71
CA PRO A 141 -5.37 10.34 12.78
C PRO A 141 -5.96 8.95 13.04
N GLY A 142 -5.09 7.97 13.30
CA GLY A 142 -5.47 6.59 13.56
C GLY A 142 -5.32 5.66 12.35
N LEU A 143 -5.00 6.19 11.16
CA LEU A 143 -4.68 5.40 9.97
C LEU A 143 -3.18 5.34 9.73
N LYS A 144 -2.73 4.22 9.18
CA LYS A 144 -1.43 4.10 8.52
C LYS A 144 -1.66 3.96 7.01
N ILE A 145 -0.74 4.51 6.21
CA ILE A 145 -0.82 4.46 4.75
C ILE A 145 0.49 3.93 4.20
N VAL A 146 0.40 2.85 3.45
CA VAL A 146 1.53 2.16 2.82
C VAL A 146 1.34 2.18 1.31
N TYR A 147 2.43 2.42 0.59
CA TYR A 147 2.43 2.51 -0.87
C TYR A 147 3.74 1.96 -1.44
N PRO A 148 3.92 0.63 -1.52
CA PRO A 148 5.14 0.00 -2.01
C PRO A 148 5.34 0.23 -3.51
N SER A 149 6.62 0.29 -3.92
CA SER A 149 7.03 0.46 -5.31
C SER A 149 7.64 -0.81 -5.92
N PHE A 150 8.06 -1.77 -5.10
CA PHE A 150 8.73 -3.00 -5.55
C PHE A 150 8.11 -4.27 -4.97
N PRO A 151 8.21 -5.42 -5.66
CA PRO A 151 7.66 -6.70 -5.21
C PRO A 151 8.09 -7.11 -3.80
N SER A 152 9.39 -7.00 -3.48
CA SER A 152 9.90 -7.38 -2.15
C SER A 152 9.34 -6.48 -1.04
N ASP A 153 9.14 -5.19 -1.33
CA ASP A 153 8.56 -4.27 -0.35
C ASP A 153 7.06 -4.52 -0.19
N ALA A 154 6.36 -4.78 -1.29
CA ALA A 154 4.93 -5.08 -1.26
C ALA A 154 4.65 -6.28 -0.34
N LYS A 155 5.39 -7.38 -0.49
CA LYS A 155 5.25 -8.57 0.36
C LYS A 155 5.57 -8.28 1.84
N GLY A 156 6.74 -7.69 2.11
CA GLY A 156 7.17 -7.44 3.49
C GLY A 156 6.31 -6.40 4.23
N LEU A 157 5.89 -5.34 3.55
CA LEU A 157 4.98 -4.34 4.12
C LEU A 157 3.55 -4.88 4.30
N LEU A 158 3.10 -5.79 3.42
CA LEU A 158 1.80 -6.44 3.59
C LEU A 158 1.77 -7.29 4.87
N HIS A 159 2.82 -8.09 5.12
CA HIS A 159 2.94 -8.84 6.36
C HIS A 159 2.94 -7.93 7.59
N SER A 160 3.72 -6.84 7.56
CA SER A 160 3.73 -5.86 8.66
C SER A 160 2.38 -5.18 8.86
N SER A 161 1.65 -4.95 7.77
CA SER A 161 0.30 -4.37 7.83
C SER A 161 -0.73 -5.31 8.45
N ILE A 162 -0.60 -6.63 8.19
CA ILE A 162 -1.47 -7.65 8.77
C ILE A 162 -1.14 -7.87 10.27
N ASP A 163 0.13 -7.73 10.65
CA ASP A 163 0.54 -7.84 12.05
C ASP A 163 0.15 -6.63 12.89
N ASP A 164 -0.02 -5.48 12.27
CA ASP A 164 -0.37 -4.24 12.98
C ASP A 164 -1.79 -4.32 13.53
N PRO A 165 -2.02 -4.04 14.82
CA PRO A 165 -3.35 -4.08 15.42
C PRO A 165 -4.23 -2.88 15.05
N ASN A 166 -3.75 -1.97 14.21
CA ASN A 166 -4.44 -0.77 13.78
C ASN A 166 -4.65 -0.77 12.27
N PRO A 167 -5.59 0.02 11.76
CA PRO A 167 -5.95 -0.02 10.35
C PRO A 167 -4.83 0.49 9.45
N VAL A 168 -4.55 -0.27 8.41
CA VAL A 168 -3.59 0.09 7.36
C VAL A 168 -4.29 0.17 6.02
N LEU A 169 -4.15 1.31 5.35
CA LEU A 169 -4.55 1.51 3.97
C LEU A 169 -3.36 1.17 3.07
N PHE A 170 -3.50 0.12 2.29
CA PHE A 170 -2.43 -0.45 1.47
C PHE A 170 -2.70 -0.14 -0.01
N PHE A 171 -2.06 0.91 -0.52
CA PHE A 171 -2.18 1.34 -1.91
C PHE A 171 -1.27 0.54 -2.83
N GLU A 172 -1.79 0.12 -3.96
CA GLU A 172 -1.12 -0.73 -4.93
C GLU A 172 -1.25 -0.14 -6.33
N HIS A 173 -0.17 0.39 -6.89
CA HIS A 173 -0.24 0.99 -8.21
C HIS A 173 -0.45 -0.09 -9.30
N LYS A 174 -1.60 -0.05 -9.98
CA LYS A 174 -2.04 -1.08 -10.93
C LYS A 174 -1.05 -1.35 -12.07
N ASN A 175 -0.39 -0.31 -12.56
CA ASN A 175 0.59 -0.48 -13.63
C ASN A 175 1.80 -1.33 -13.18
N LEU A 176 2.16 -1.28 -11.89
CA LEU A 176 3.27 -2.06 -11.35
C LEU A 176 2.96 -3.56 -11.28
N TYR A 177 1.68 -3.95 -11.22
CA TYR A 177 1.28 -5.33 -11.03
C TYR A 177 1.97 -6.32 -11.98
N ARG A 178 2.10 -5.96 -13.25
CA ARG A 178 2.61 -6.85 -14.30
C ARG A 178 3.87 -6.33 -14.99
N THR A 179 4.23 -5.06 -14.78
CA THR A 179 5.38 -4.44 -15.42
C THR A 179 6.67 -4.61 -14.63
N ILE A 180 6.57 -4.76 -13.32
CA ILE A 180 7.74 -4.85 -12.44
C ILE A 180 7.91 -6.27 -11.93
N ARG A 181 9.15 -6.76 -12.03
CA ARG A 181 9.63 -8.06 -11.49
C ARG A 181 10.86 -7.82 -10.62
N GLN A 182 11.02 -8.66 -9.63
CA GLN A 182 12.18 -8.64 -8.74
C GLN A 182 12.39 -10.01 -8.11
N ASP A 183 13.63 -10.29 -7.68
CA ASP A 183 13.92 -11.43 -6.83
C ASP A 183 13.37 -11.18 -5.44
N VAL A 184 12.37 -11.97 -5.04
CA VAL A 184 11.70 -11.88 -3.75
C VAL A 184 12.05 -13.11 -2.92
N LYS A 185 12.42 -12.89 -1.67
CA LYS A 185 12.71 -13.97 -0.72
C LYS A 185 11.46 -14.82 -0.49
N LYS A 186 11.62 -16.15 -0.55
CA LYS A 186 10.56 -17.10 -0.19
C LYS A 186 10.33 -17.11 1.33
N GLY A 187 9.09 -17.39 1.70
CA GLY A 187 8.65 -17.40 3.10
C GLY A 187 8.45 -15.98 3.65
N ARG A 188 7.85 -15.95 4.81
CA ARG A 188 7.43 -14.72 5.48
C ARG A 188 8.62 -13.87 5.93
N TYR A 189 8.49 -12.57 5.77
CA TYR A 189 9.32 -11.53 6.37
C TYR A 189 8.53 -10.23 6.49
N THR A 190 8.96 -9.38 7.38
CA THR A 190 8.34 -8.07 7.63
C THR A 190 9.28 -6.94 7.28
N LEU A 191 8.73 -5.78 6.97
CA LEU A 191 9.43 -4.51 6.83
C LEU A 191 8.79 -3.49 7.75
N GLU A 192 9.59 -2.67 8.38
CA GLU A 192 9.11 -1.65 9.32
C GLU A 192 8.24 -0.62 8.60
N LEU A 193 7.02 -0.42 9.11
CA LEU A 193 6.12 0.62 8.64
C LEU A 193 6.68 2.00 8.99
N GLY A 194 6.57 2.96 8.10
CA GLY A 194 7.11 4.30 8.30
C GLY A 194 8.56 4.46 7.90
N LYS A 195 9.17 3.45 7.27
CA LYS A 195 10.55 3.52 6.76
C LYS A 195 10.60 3.58 5.25
N GLY A 196 11.36 4.57 4.76
CA GLY A 196 11.70 4.72 3.34
C GLY A 196 12.96 3.95 2.97
N ARG A 197 13.28 3.94 1.67
CA ARG A 197 14.49 3.30 1.14
C ARG A 197 15.20 4.20 0.14
N ILE A 198 16.54 4.23 0.21
CA ILE A 198 17.36 4.81 -0.86
C ILE A 198 17.45 3.78 -1.98
N ARG A 199 16.91 4.13 -3.15
CA ARG A 199 16.95 3.30 -4.36
C ARG A 199 18.16 3.59 -5.22
N GLN A 200 18.64 4.82 -5.18
CA GLN A 200 19.84 5.28 -5.84
C GLN A 200 20.57 6.24 -4.89
N VAL A 201 21.85 6.01 -4.69
CA VAL A 201 22.70 6.90 -3.91
C VAL A 201 23.20 8.05 -4.78
N GLY A 202 23.17 9.27 -4.26
CA GLY A 202 23.67 10.47 -4.91
C GLY A 202 24.05 11.56 -3.92
N ASP A 203 24.63 12.65 -4.39
CA ASP A 203 25.19 13.71 -3.54
C ASP A 203 24.78 15.14 -3.92
N SER A 204 24.11 15.35 -5.04
CA SER A 204 23.86 16.68 -5.59
C SER A 204 22.37 17.07 -5.66
N LEU A 205 21.47 16.09 -5.67
CA LEU A 205 20.03 16.29 -5.67
C LEU A 205 19.35 15.10 -4.98
N THR A 206 18.44 15.37 -4.06
CA THR A 206 17.52 14.37 -3.51
C THR A 206 16.20 14.39 -4.29
N VAL A 207 15.77 13.24 -4.76
CA VAL A 207 14.41 13.03 -5.30
C VAL A 207 13.63 12.20 -4.29
N VAL A 208 12.53 12.76 -3.78
CA VAL A 208 11.61 12.05 -2.87
C VAL A 208 10.36 11.66 -3.64
N THR A 209 10.01 10.40 -3.62
CA THR A 209 8.86 9.88 -4.37
C THR A 209 8.32 8.57 -3.76
N TYR A 210 7.28 8.02 -4.36
CA TYR A 210 6.67 6.73 -4.01
C TYR A 210 5.92 6.14 -5.22
N GLY A 211 5.56 4.85 -5.12
CA GLY A 211 4.76 4.18 -6.14
C GLY A 211 5.38 4.25 -7.54
N MET A 212 4.60 4.64 -8.53
CA MET A 212 5.06 4.72 -9.93
C MET A 212 6.14 5.78 -10.14
N GLY A 213 6.15 6.86 -9.35
CA GLY A 213 7.16 7.92 -9.43
C GLY A 213 8.59 7.42 -9.24
N VAL A 214 8.78 6.36 -8.44
CA VAL A 214 10.10 5.72 -8.26
C VAL A 214 10.60 5.14 -9.59
N HIS A 215 9.73 4.49 -10.34
CA HIS A 215 10.10 3.88 -11.61
C HIS A 215 10.37 4.93 -12.68
N TRP A 216 9.59 6.02 -12.71
CA TRP A 216 9.84 7.13 -13.63
C TRP A 216 11.25 7.73 -13.45
N ILE A 217 11.63 8.01 -12.21
CA ILE A 217 12.96 8.59 -11.98
C ILE A 217 14.07 7.58 -12.21
N LEU A 218 13.91 6.32 -11.80
CA LEU A 218 14.93 5.29 -12.03
C LEU A 218 15.12 4.99 -13.51
N ASP A 219 14.06 5.01 -14.32
CA ASP A 219 14.14 4.84 -15.77
C ASP A 219 14.86 6.03 -16.42
N LEU A 220 14.52 7.26 -16.03
CA LEU A 220 15.22 8.45 -16.49
C LEU A 220 16.73 8.39 -16.20
N LEU A 221 17.10 7.90 -15.02
CA LEU A 221 18.51 7.82 -14.58
C LEU A 221 19.32 6.78 -15.34
N LYS A 222 18.73 5.93 -16.18
CA LYS A 222 19.49 5.01 -17.05
C LYS A 222 20.36 5.78 -18.05
N ASP A 223 19.88 6.96 -18.46
CA ASP A 223 20.53 7.80 -19.50
C ASP A 223 21.33 8.96 -18.92
N TYR A 224 21.38 9.12 -17.59
CA TYR A 224 22.06 10.21 -16.90
C TYR A 224 23.13 9.75 -15.91
N ASN A 225 23.97 10.67 -15.44
CA ASN A 225 24.95 10.39 -14.41
C ASN A 225 24.26 10.12 -13.05
N LYS A 226 24.19 8.84 -12.71
CA LYS A 226 23.47 8.35 -11.53
C LYS A 226 24.06 8.83 -10.20
N SER A 227 25.37 9.13 -10.14
CA SER A 227 26.04 9.51 -8.88
C SER A 227 25.59 10.86 -8.33
N GLN A 228 24.94 11.69 -9.14
CA GLN A 228 24.49 13.02 -8.70
C GLN A 228 23.11 13.00 -8.02
N ILE A 229 22.27 11.97 -8.25
CA ILE A 229 20.88 11.97 -7.83
C ILE A 229 20.63 10.85 -6.82
N GLU A 230 20.25 11.24 -5.61
CA GLU A 230 19.73 10.30 -4.61
C GLU A 230 18.23 10.15 -4.75
N VAL A 231 17.76 8.92 -4.86
CA VAL A 231 16.32 8.62 -4.99
C VAL A 231 15.84 7.95 -3.72
N ILE A 232 14.89 8.59 -3.04
CA ILE A 232 14.20 8.06 -1.87
C ILE A 232 12.81 7.61 -2.28
N ASP A 233 12.53 6.33 -2.03
CA ASP A 233 11.23 5.70 -2.10
C ASP A 233 10.63 5.65 -0.69
N LEU A 234 9.52 6.35 -0.48
CA LEU A 234 8.92 6.48 0.85
C LEU A 234 8.34 5.17 1.38
N ASN A 235 7.80 4.29 0.53
CA ASN A 235 7.10 3.05 0.89
C ASN A 235 5.91 3.22 1.86
N SER A 236 6.03 4.10 2.84
CA SER A 236 4.97 4.49 3.77
C SER A 236 4.77 5.99 3.71
N LEU A 237 3.52 6.41 3.66
CA LEU A 237 3.13 7.82 3.62
C LEU A 237 2.68 8.32 5.01
N VAL A 238 2.04 7.44 5.79
CA VAL A 238 1.62 7.76 7.16
C VAL A 238 1.94 6.57 8.06
N PRO A 239 2.94 6.73 8.96
CA PRO A 239 3.93 7.80 9.00
C PRO A 239 4.91 7.70 7.83
N TRP A 240 5.59 8.80 7.47
CA TRP A 240 6.70 8.79 6.52
C TRP A 240 8.05 8.98 7.21
N ASP A 241 9.14 8.55 6.57
CA ASP A 241 10.49 8.57 7.13
C ASP A 241 11.11 9.97 7.04
N LYS A 242 10.76 10.83 7.99
CA LYS A 242 11.28 12.21 8.08
C LYS A 242 12.80 12.25 8.21
N GLU A 243 13.36 11.35 9.02
CA GLU A 243 14.79 11.31 9.28
C GLU A 243 15.59 11.01 8.01
N LEU A 244 15.18 9.98 7.26
CA LEU A 244 15.82 9.61 6.00
C LEU A 244 15.80 10.77 5.01
N VAL A 245 14.63 11.40 4.83
CA VAL A 245 14.44 12.51 3.88
C VAL A 245 15.28 13.72 4.29
N PHE A 246 15.23 14.12 5.56
CA PHE A 246 16.00 15.29 6.02
C PHE A 246 17.51 15.08 5.97
N ASN A 247 17.99 13.88 6.29
CA ASN A 247 19.41 13.54 6.19
C ASN A 247 19.90 13.60 4.74
N SER A 248 19.12 13.11 3.80
CA SER A 248 19.43 13.20 2.37
C SER A 248 19.47 14.65 1.89
N ILE A 249 18.44 15.44 2.22
CA ILE A 249 18.38 16.86 1.81
C ILE A 249 19.54 17.68 2.41
N LYS A 250 19.89 17.45 3.67
CA LYS A 250 21.07 18.10 4.29
C LYS A 250 22.36 17.78 3.55
N LYS A 251 22.50 16.55 3.04
CA LYS A 251 23.64 16.11 2.25
C LYS A 251 23.70 16.77 0.88
N THR A 252 22.58 16.79 0.15
CA THR A 252 22.53 17.21 -1.25
C THR A 252 22.24 18.71 -1.44
N GLY A 253 21.63 19.37 -0.45
CA GLY A 253 21.27 20.78 -0.49
C GLY A 253 20.13 21.13 -1.47
N LYS A 254 19.57 20.16 -2.17
CA LYS A 254 18.52 20.35 -3.17
C LYS A 254 17.53 19.19 -3.12
N VAL A 255 16.24 19.47 -3.36
CA VAL A 255 15.20 18.45 -3.38
C VAL A 255 14.24 18.64 -4.54
N LEU A 256 13.86 17.53 -5.16
CA LEU A 256 12.72 17.39 -6.08
C LEU A 256 11.69 16.47 -5.41
N LEU A 257 10.47 16.96 -5.26
CA LEU A 257 9.34 16.20 -4.76
C LEU A 257 8.49 15.72 -5.94
N LEU A 258 8.40 14.43 -6.15
CA LEU A 258 7.75 13.81 -7.31
C LEU A 258 6.57 12.94 -6.86
N GLN A 259 5.40 13.15 -7.43
CA GLN A 259 4.21 12.31 -7.19
C GLN A 259 3.36 12.16 -8.45
N GLU A 260 2.61 11.07 -8.53
CA GLU A 260 1.53 10.89 -9.48
C GLU A 260 0.22 11.34 -8.84
N ASP A 261 0.02 12.63 -8.74
CA ASP A 261 -1.21 13.22 -8.22
C ASP A 261 -1.29 14.68 -8.65
N SER A 262 -2.41 15.32 -8.37
CA SER A 262 -2.55 16.76 -8.49
C SER A 262 -1.47 17.49 -7.69
N GLN A 263 -0.87 18.52 -8.26
CA GLN A 263 0.04 19.38 -7.51
C GLN A 263 -0.70 20.07 -6.36
N PHE A 264 -1.94 20.45 -6.59
CA PHE A 264 -2.78 21.07 -5.57
C PHE A 264 -3.23 20.03 -4.53
N SER A 265 -2.82 20.23 -3.29
CA SER A 265 -3.14 19.38 -2.14
C SER A 265 -2.66 17.92 -2.25
N GLY A 266 -1.68 17.61 -3.10
CA GLY A 266 -1.06 16.30 -3.13
C GLY A 266 -0.14 16.07 -1.93
N PHE A 267 0.24 14.80 -1.69
CA PHE A 267 1.01 14.39 -0.50
C PHE A 267 2.37 15.09 -0.39
N MET A 268 3.01 15.39 -1.51
CA MET A 268 4.31 16.10 -1.52
C MET A 268 4.21 17.53 -0.97
N GLY A 269 3.01 18.11 -0.89
CA GLY A 269 2.77 19.37 -0.19
C GLY A 269 3.07 19.31 1.30
N GLU A 270 2.74 18.20 1.98
CA GLU A 270 3.08 17.96 3.38
C GLU A 270 4.60 17.88 3.58
N ILE A 271 5.30 17.13 2.72
CA ILE A 271 6.75 17.02 2.79
C ILE A 271 7.41 18.37 2.53
N SER A 272 6.94 19.12 1.54
CA SER A 272 7.42 20.48 1.24
C SER A 272 7.29 21.41 2.45
N SER A 273 6.14 21.39 3.11
CA SER A 273 5.88 22.17 4.32
C SER A 273 6.82 21.80 5.49
N CYS A 274 7.18 20.53 5.61
CA CYS A 274 8.09 20.08 6.66
C CYS A 274 9.56 20.43 6.38
N ILE A 275 9.95 20.63 5.13
CA ILE A 275 11.32 20.96 4.70
C ILE A 275 11.59 22.46 4.82
N SER A 276 10.57 23.30 4.61
CA SER A 276 10.67 24.77 4.65
C SER A 276 10.81 25.29 6.07
#